data_faf274b3c11b1ff6efbac30b7b008b9d
#
_entry.id   faf274b3c11b1ff6efbac30b7b008b9d
#
_cell.length_a   1.000
_cell.length_b   1.000
_cell.length_c   1.000
_cell.angle_alpha   90.00
_cell.angle_beta   90.00
_cell.angle_gamma   90.00
#
_symmetry.space_group_name_H-M   'P 1'
#
loop_
_entity.id
_entity.type
_entity.pdbx_description
1 polymer ?
#
loop_
_entity_poly.entity_id
_entity_poly.type
_entity_poly.pdbx_seq_one_letter_code
_entity_poly.pdbx_strand_id
1 'polypeptide(L)'
;MKVKKVLVSQPRPAVIEKSPFYELSEKYNVEIAYKPFIRVVGVSLKEFRAQRVEILTHTAVIFTSRTTVDSFFHICEEARITVPETMKYICQTEAVALYLQKYIVYRKRKISFADGSFTSFIELIIKHKDEKFLLALSEPHKPELPETLAKLKLAVDPVILARTVASELEDVQLADYGLLALYSPSDVKTLVDKFGTENLPAVAVFGEGTLRAA
;
A
#
# COMPACT_ATOMS: atom_id res chain seq x y z
N MET A 1 -19.63 -0.73 -30.11
CA MET A 1 -18.52 0.23 -30.29
C MET A 1 -17.21 -0.56 -30.25
N LYS A 2 -16.30 -0.40 -31.22
CA LYS A 2 -15.01 -1.14 -31.20
C LYS A 2 -14.02 -0.34 -30.32
N VAL A 3 -13.59 -0.91 -29.22
CA VAL A 3 -12.57 -0.30 -28.35
C VAL A 3 -11.23 -0.29 -29.10
N LYS A 4 -10.64 0.88 -29.25
CA LYS A 4 -9.32 1.05 -29.91
C LYS A 4 -8.21 1.33 -28.90
N LYS A 5 -8.55 1.98 -27.78
CA LYS A 5 -7.60 2.38 -26.75
C LYS A 5 -8.16 2.11 -25.35
N VAL A 6 -7.33 1.53 -24.50
CA VAL A 6 -7.67 1.20 -23.10
C VAL A 6 -6.71 1.95 -22.17
N LEU A 7 -7.24 2.56 -21.12
CA LEU A 7 -6.45 3.13 -20.05
C LEU A 7 -6.49 2.22 -18.82
N VAL A 8 -5.32 1.80 -18.36
CA VAL A 8 -5.14 0.97 -17.18
C VAL A 8 -4.67 1.84 -16.01
N SER A 9 -5.41 1.84 -14.90
CA SER A 9 -5.13 2.67 -13.70
C SER A 9 -3.92 2.22 -12.89
N GLN A 10 -2.99 1.49 -13.49
CA GLN A 10 -1.78 1.00 -12.85
C GLN A 10 -0.52 1.60 -13.49
N PRO A 11 0.63 1.55 -12.78
CA PRO A 11 1.92 1.88 -13.38
C PRO A 11 2.23 0.98 -14.58
N ARG A 12 2.94 1.55 -15.56
CA ARG A 12 3.42 0.77 -16.71
C ARG A 12 4.35 -0.35 -16.22
N PRO A 13 4.12 -1.62 -16.61
CA PRO A 13 5.00 -2.73 -16.26
C PRO A 13 6.41 -2.51 -16.77
N ALA A 14 7.42 -2.93 -16.00
CA ALA A 14 8.83 -2.86 -16.43
C ALA A 14 9.10 -3.74 -17.66
N VAL A 15 8.38 -4.87 -17.78
CA VAL A 15 8.41 -5.80 -18.92
C VAL A 15 6.99 -5.91 -19.45
N ILE A 16 6.70 -5.22 -20.53
CA ILE A 16 5.36 -5.12 -21.11
C ILE A 16 4.82 -6.48 -21.55
N GLU A 17 5.68 -7.33 -22.12
CA GLU A 17 5.34 -8.65 -22.62
C GLU A 17 4.84 -9.60 -21.53
N LYS A 18 5.13 -9.30 -20.25
CA LYS A 18 4.62 -10.05 -19.10
C LYS A 18 3.28 -9.50 -18.57
N SER A 19 2.79 -8.41 -19.15
CA SER A 19 1.49 -7.87 -18.79
C SER A 19 0.38 -8.72 -19.38
N PRO A 20 -0.69 -9.03 -18.62
CA PRO A 20 -1.88 -9.70 -19.18
C PRO A 20 -2.55 -8.89 -20.29
N PHE A 21 -2.28 -7.58 -20.37
CA PHE A 21 -2.78 -6.72 -21.45
C PHE A 21 -1.97 -6.82 -22.75
N TYR A 22 -0.76 -7.38 -22.73
CA TYR A 22 0.06 -7.51 -23.93
C TYR A 22 -0.60 -8.41 -24.98
N GLU A 23 -1.04 -9.60 -24.58
CA GLU A 23 -1.75 -10.52 -25.48
C GLU A 23 -3.05 -9.91 -26.03
N LEU A 24 -3.76 -9.12 -25.21
CA LEU A 24 -4.97 -8.43 -25.65
C LEU A 24 -4.65 -7.35 -26.69
N SER A 25 -3.55 -6.60 -26.48
CA SER A 25 -3.08 -5.59 -27.43
C SER A 25 -2.81 -6.22 -28.80
N GLU A 26 -2.01 -7.28 -28.83
CA GLU A 26 -1.63 -7.98 -30.05
C GLU A 26 -2.83 -8.64 -30.75
N LYS A 27 -3.64 -9.38 -29.99
CA LYS A 27 -4.77 -10.14 -30.52
C LYS A 27 -5.88 -9.29 -31.10
N TYR A 28 -6.18 -8.16 -30.48
CA TYR A 28 -7.33 -7.31 -30.84
C TYR A 28 -6.92 -5.98 -31.47
N ASN A 29 -5.63 -5.74 -31.65
CA ASN A 29 -5.07 -4.49 -32.17
C ASN A 29 -5.60 -3.27 -31.37
N VAL A 30 -5.43 -3.33 -30.03
CA VAL A 30 -5.89 -2.32 -29.07
C VAL A 30 -4.67 -1.68 -28.42
N GLU A 31 -4.61 -0.35 -28.43
CA GLU A 31 -3.57 0.39 -27.70
C GLU A 31 -3.83 0.33 -26.19
N ILE A 32 -2.82 -0.04 -25.40
CA ILE A 32 -2.89 -0.05 -23.93
C ILE A 32 -2.04 1.08 -23.38
N ALA A 33 -2.68 2.04 -22.75
CA ALA A 33 -2.05 3.11 -22.00
C ALA A 33 -2.08 2.81 -20.49
N TYR A 34 -1.03 3.19 -19.77
CA TYR A 34 -0.91 3.01 -18.32
C TYR A 34 -0.76 4.38 -17.66
N LYS A 35 -1.63 4.69 -16.71
CA LYS A 35 -1.54 5.88 -15.86
C LYS A 35 -2.06 5.55 -14.48
N PRO A 36 -1.22 5.54 -13.44
CA PRO A 36 -1.69 5.32 -12.07
C PRO A 36 -2.70 6.41 -11.67
N PHE A 37 -3.88 6.02 -11.20
CA PHE A 37 -4.89 6.97 -10.71
C PHE A 37 -4.64 7.36 -9.26
N ILE A 38 -3.88 6.52 -8.56
CA ILE A 38 -3.49 6.73 -7.17
C ILE A 38 -1.98 6.52 -7.01
N ARG A 39 -1.43 7.16 -6.00
CA ARG A 39 -0.06 6.92 -5.53
C ARG A 39 -0.05 6.82 -4.01
N VAL A 40 0.87 6.05 -3.47
CA VAL A 40 1.09 5.97 -2.02
C VAL A 40 2.25 6.90 -1.67
N VAL A 41 2.01 7.79 -0.72
CA VAL A 41 3.00 8.76 -0.23
C VAL A 41 3.20 8.59 1.26
N GLY A 42 4.42 8.84 1.75
CA GLY A 42 4.69 8.94 3.18
C GLY A 42 3.98 10.15 3.78
N VAL A 43 3.59 10.07 5.04
CA VAL A 43 3.12 11.24 5.78
C VAL A 43 4.28 12.16 6.11
N SER A 44 4.03 13.46 6.20
CA SER A 44 5.03 14.44 6.63
C SER A 44 5.36 14.29 8.11
N LEU A 45 6.53 14.78 8.54
CA LEU A 45 6.91 14.79 9.95
C LEU A 45 5.91 15.56 10.83
N LYS A 46 5.28 16.62 10.29
CA LYS A 46 4.21 17.38 10.98
C LYS A 46 2.99 16.50 11.26
N GLU A 47 2.54 15.75 10.27
CA GLU A 47 1.41 14.82 10.38
C GLU A 47 1.72 13.64 11.31
N PHE A 48 2.95 13.12 11.26
CA PHE A 48 3.41 12.10 12.19
C PHE A 48 3.36 12.62 13.65
N ARG A 49 3.92 13.79 13.91
CA ARG A 49 3.93 14.40 15.27
C ARG A 49 2.52 14.68 15.79
N ALA A 50 1.57 15.00 14.92
CA ALA A 50 0.17 15.21 15.30
C ALA A 50 -0.49 13.94 15.87
N GLN A 51 0.00 12.76 15.54
CA GLN A 51 -0.49 11.47 16.06
C GLN A 51 0.01 11.18 17.49
N ARG A 52 0.95 11.96 18.03
CA ARG A 52 1.49 11.85 19.40
C ARG A 52 2.05 10.47 19.74
N VAL A 53 2.63 9.79 18.78
CA VAL A 53 3.27 8.49 18.96
C VAL A 53 4.78 8.67 19.05
N GLU A 54 5.39 8.07 20.07
CA GLU A 54 6.83 8.12 20.31
C GLU A 54 7.49 6.79 19.92
N ILE A 55 8.26 6.77 18.83
CA ILE A 55 8.89 5.55 18.29
C ILE A 55 9.77 4.85 19.35
N LEU A 56 10.56 5.61 20.10
CA LEU A 56 11.53 5.07 21.05
C LEU A 56 10.93 4.43 22.30
N THR A 57 9.63 4.59 22.54
CA THR A 57 8.94 3.91 23.65
C THR A 57 8.53 2.47 23.28
N HIS A 58 8.72 2.06 22.02
CA HIS A 58 8.38 0.75 21.50
C HIS A 58 9.61 -0.15 21.41
N THR A 59 9.38 -1.46 21.50
CA THR A 59 10.44 -2.47 21.42
C THR A 59 10.37 -3.27 20.11
N ALA A 60 9.24 -3.21 19.41
CA ALA A 60 9.05 -3.84 18.11
C ALA A 60 8.19 -2.99 17.18
N VAL A 61 8.43 -3.11 15.86
CA VAL A 61 7.60 -2.49 14.82
C VAL A 61 6.97 -3.58 13.97
N ILE A 62 5.66 -3.45 13.72
CA ILE A 62 4.90 -4.35 12.84
C ILE A 62 4.78 -3.71 11.46
N PHE A 63 5.23 -4.41 10.42
CA PHE A 63 5.16 -3.98 9.03
C PHE A 63 4.33 -4.91 8.16
N THR A 64 3.41 -4.32 7.39
CA THR A 64 2.57 -5.05 6.43
C THR A 64 2.97 -4.79 4.97
N SER A 65 3.79 -3.77 4.70
CA SER A 65 4.18 -3.39 3.34
C SER A 65 5.58 -2.76 3.29
N ARG A 66 6.19 -2.77 2.10
CA ARG A 66 7.45 -2.06 1.85
C ARG A 66 7.31 -0.55 1.99
N THR A 67 6.16 -0.01 1.61
CA THR A 67 5.89 1.43 1.71
C THR A 67 5.90 1.91 3.16
N THR A 68 5.32 1.13 4.10
CA THR A 68 5.37 1.49 5.51
C THR A 68 6.78 1.37 6.10
N VAL A 69 7.61 0.46 5.58
CA VAL A 69 9.04 0.38 5.92
C VAL A 69 9.76 1.67 5.47
N ASP A 70 9.63 2.05 4.19
CA ASP A 70 10.24 3.27 3.65
C ASP A 70 9.81 4.50 4.47
N SER A 71 8.50 4.64 4.72
CA SER A 71 7.95 5.79 5.46
C SER A 71 8.44 5.83 6.91
N PHE A 72 8.56 4.68 7.58
CA PHE A 72 9.09 4.60 8.94
C PHE A 72 10.52 5.13 9.03
N PHE A 73 11.41 4.64 8.18
CA PHE A 73 12.80 5.07 8.21
C PHE A 73 12.97 6.51 7.74
N HIS A 74 12.16 6.97 6.79
CA HIS A 74 12.14 8.37 6.37
C HIS A 74 11.74 9.30 7.53
N ILE A 75 10.68 8.97 8.28
CA ILE A 75 10.28 9.72 9.48
C ILE A 75 11.38 9.70 10.54
N CYS A 76 12.05 8.56 10.76
CA CYS A 76 13.16 8.49 11.70
C CYS A 76 14.31 9.42 11.28
N GLU A 77 14.64 9.47 9.99
CA GLU A 77 15.68 10.36 9.46
C GLU A 77 15.31 11.84 9.62
N GLU A 78 14.11 12.26 9.17
CA GLU A 78 13.63 13.64 9.32
C GLU A 78 13.53 14.08 10.77
N ALA A 79 13.08 13.19 11.67
CA ALA A 79 12.95 13.47 13.10
C ALA A 79 14.30 13.37 13.85
N ARG A 80 15.37 12.93 13.18
CA ARG A 80 16.70 12.63 13.77
C ARG A 80 16.61 11.58 14.89
N ILE A 81 15.75 10.57 14.71
CA ILE A 81 15.58 9.45 15.63
C ILE A 81 16.54 8.34 15.23
N THR A 82 17.45 7.98 16.12
CA THR A 82 18.29 6.79 15.96
C THR A 82 17.52 5.58 16.51
N VAL A 83 17.11 4.69 15.63
CA VAL A 83 16.40 3.46 16.01
C VAL A 83 17.35 2.54 16.77
N PRO A 84 16.99 2.09 18.00
CA PRO A 84 17.86 1.24 18.81
C PRO A 84 18.19 -0.08 18.11
N GLU A 85 19.41 -0.56 18.31
CA GLU A 85 19.81 -1.90 17.81
C GLU A 85 18.99 -3.05 18.40
N THR A 86 18.32 -2.83 19.51
CA THR A 86 17.44 -3.80 20.16
C THR A 86 16.06 -3.87 19.53
N MET A 87 15.67 -2.90 18.70
CA MET A 87 14.38 -2.86 18.02
C MET A 87 14.17 -4.14 17.21
N LYS A 88 13.01 -4.77 17.40
CA LYS A 88 12.56 -5.94 16.63
C LYS A 88 11.61 -5.53 15.51
N TYR A 89 11.49 -6.38 14.50
CA TYR A 89 10.64 -6.12 13.35
C TYR A 89 9.81 -7.36 13.05
N ILE A 90 8.51 -7.20 13.03
CA ILE A 90 7.55 -8.26 12.75
C ILE A 90 6.90 -7.96 11.40
N CYS A 91 7.18 -8.78 10.41
CA CYS A 91 6.76 -8.55 9.02
C CYS A 91 5.68 -9.53 8.60
N GLN A 92 4.70 -9.06 7.84
CA GLN A 92 3.63 -9.91 7.34
C GLN A 92 4.14 -10.96 6.34
N THR A 93 5.19 -10.64 5.58
CA THR A 93 5.76 -11.54 4.58
C THR A 93 7.29 -11.50 4.60
N GLU A 94 7.93 -12.57 4.08
CA GLU A 94 9.37 -12.61 3.87
C GLU A 94 9.85 -11.46 2.96
N ALA A 95 9.09 -11.12 1.92
CA ALA A 95 9.42 -10.02 1.01
C ALA A 95 9.52 -8.66 1.70
N VAL A 96 8.70 -8.41 2.73
CA VAL A 96 8.79 -7.20 3.57
C VAL A 96 9.99 -7.29 4.52
N ALA A 97 10.23 -8.45 5.11
CA ALA A 97 11.37 -8.68 5.99
C ALA A 97 12.71 -8.49 5.28
N LEU A 98 12.86 -9.05 4.08
CA LEU A 98 14.06 -8.87 3.26
C LEU A 98 14.26 -7.42 2.81
N TYR A 99 13.17 -6.68 2.61
CA TYR A 99 13.24 -5.27 2.22
C TYR A 99 13.86 -4.37 3.29
N LEU A 100 13.78 -4.77 4.58
CA LEU A 100 14.45 -4.06 5.67
C LEU A 100 15.98 -3.93 5.49
N GLN A 101 16.61 -4.79 4.67
CA GLN A 101 18.03 -4.71 4.36
C GLN A 101 18.45 -3.40 3.70
N LYS A 102 17.49 -2.67 3.12
CA LYS A 102 17.72 -1.31 2.59
C LYS A 102 18.15 -0.32 3.69
N TYR A 103 17.74 -0.57 4.93
CA TYR A 103 17.91 0.37 6.05
C TYR A 103 18.73 -0.18 7.20
N ILE A 104 18.72 -1.49 7.41
CA ILE A 104 19.38 -2.14 8.55
C ILE A 104 20.11 -3.42 8.14
N VAL A 105 21.10 -3.81 8.93
CA VAL A 105 21.75 -5.12 8.77
C VAL A 105 20.74 -6.22 9.17
N TYR A 106 20.46 -7.13 8.24
CA TYR A 106 19.55 -8.24 8.48
C TYR A 106 20.11 -9.19 9.55
N ARG A 107 19.34 -9.36 10.62
CA ARG A 107 19.69 -10.30 11.72
C ARG A 107 18.45 -11.11 12.08
N LYS A 108 18.47 -12.44 11.89
CA LYS A 108 17.37 -13.36 12.17
C LYS A 108 16.75 -13.20 13.55
N ARG A 109 17.54 -12.85 14.57
CA ARG A 109 17.06 -12.64 15.94
C ARG A 109 16.21 -11.38 16.13
N LYS A 110 16.26 -10.44 15.18
CA LYS A 110 15.55 -9.15 15.24
C LYS A 110 14.37 -9.10 14.27
N ILE A 111 14.40 -9.88 13.20
CA ILE A 111 13.43 -9.83 12.12
C ILE A 111 12.72 -11.17 12.05
N SER A 112 11.42 -11.13 12.26
CA SER A 112 10.52 -12.27 12.11
C SER A 112 9.48 -11.99 11.05
N PHE A 113 9.05 -12.99 10.30
CA PHE A 113 8.04 -12.85 9.28
C PHE A 113 7.08 -14.03 9.22
N ALA A 114 5.86 -13.75 8.76
CA ALA A 114 4.84 -14.72 8.48
C ALA A 114 4.82 -15.10 6.99
N ASP A 115 3.97 -16.04 6.62
CA ASP A 115 3.79 -16.52 5.23
C ASP A 115 2.89 -15.63 4.37
N GLY A 116 2.37 -14.54 4.93
CA GLY A 116 1.45 -13.61 4.28
C GLY A 116 -0.02 -13.85 4.62
N SER A 117 -0.38 -15.00 5.20
CA SER A 117 -1.73 -15.25 5.70
C SER A 117 -2.00 -14.43 6.97
N PHE A 118 -3.25 -14.01 7.16
CA PHE A 118 -3.64 -13.26 8.34
C PHE A 118 -3.44 -14.08 9.63
N THR A 119 -3.82 -15.34 9.60
CA THR A 119 -3.70 -16.26 10.75
C THR A 119 -2.25 -16.43 11.20
N SER A 120 -1.35 -16.77 10.27
CA SER A 120 0.09 -16.92 10.55
C SER A 120 0.71 -15.64 11.09
N PHE A 121 0.25 -14.48 10.57
CA PHE A 121 0.74 -13.18 11.01
C PHE A 121 0.31 -12.87 12.45
N ILE A 122 -0.95 -13.12 12.81
CA ILE A 122 -1.44 -12.95 14.19
C ILE A 122 -0.72 -13.92 15.16
N GLU A 123 -0.55 -15.18 14.79
CA GLU A 123 0.21 -16.14 15.59
C GLU A 123 1.65 -15.69 15.83
N LEU A 124 2.30 -15.13 14.80
CA LEU A 124 3.64 -14.58 14.92
C LEU A 124 3.69 -13.41 15.91
N ILE A 125 2.74 -12.48 15.85
CA ILE A 125 2.67 -11.35 16.77
C ILE A 125 2.43 -11.84 18.21
N ILE A 126 1.56 -12.82 18.41
CA ILE A 126 1.30 -13.44 19.73
C ILE A 126 2.57 -14.07 20.32
N LYS A 127 3.42 -14.70 19.52
CA LYS A 127 4.73 -15.23 19.97
C LYS A 127 5.65 -14.16 20.55
N HIS A 128 5.42 -12.90 20.19
CA HIS A 128 6.17 -11.74 20.66
C HIS A 128 5.36 -10.84 21.61
N LYS A 129 4.33 -11.38 22.28
CA LYS A 129 3.35 -10.63 23.11
C LYS A 129 3.94 -9.76 24.21
N ASP A 130 5.17 -10.03 24.62
CA ASP A 130 5.87 -9.26 25.65
C ASP A 130 6.50 -7.96 25.10
N GLU A 131 6.46 -7.75 23.79
CA GLU A 131 6.93 -6.53 23.14
C GLU A 131 5.87 -5.43 23.21
N LYS A 132 6.33 -4.17 23.24
CA LYS A 132 5.48 -3.01 22.97
C LYS A 132 5.57 -2.68 21.48
N PHE A 133 4.47 -2.87 20.77
CA PHE A 133 4.45 -2.76 19.32
C PHE A 133 4.07 -1.38 18.82
N LEU A 134 4.78 -0.90 17.82
CA LEU A 134 4.35 0.16 16.92
C LEU A 134 3.78 -0.49 15.65
N LEU A 135 2.48 -0.32 15.38
CA LEU A 135 1.84 -0.84 14.19
C LEU A 135 1.87 0.19 13.06
N ALA A 136 2.75 -0.01 12.09
CA ALA A 136 2.91 0.86 10.94
C ALA A 136 1.81 0.61 9.89
N LEU A 137 0.93 1.58 9.68
CA LEU A 137 -0.23 1.50 8.79
C LEU A 137 -0.13 2.48 7.62
N SER A 138 -0.80 2.11 6.53
CA SER A 138 -1.15 3.02 5.42
C SER A 138 -2.63 3.38 5.49
N GLU A 139 -3.01 4.56 5.08
CA GLU A 139 -4.40 5.00 4.99
C GLU A 139 -4.84 5.03 3.51
N PRO A 140 -5.98 4.42 3.12
CA PRO A 140 -6.85 3.58 3.96
C PRO A 140 -6.24 2.21 4.26
N HIS A 141 -6.64 1.60 5.38
CA HIS A 141 -6.30 0.22 5.73
C HIS A 141 -7.54 -0.55 6.18
N LYS A 142 -7.44 -1.88 6.10
CA LYS A 142 -8.51 -2.74 6.64
C LYS A 142 -8.47 -2.68 8.18
N PRO A 143 -9.62 -2.52 8.86
CA PRO A 143 -9.67 -2.43 10.32
C PRO A 143 -9.38 -3.76 11.03
N GLU A 144 -9.42 -4.87 10.30
CA GLU A 144 -9.31 -6.23 10.82
C GLU A 144 -8.05 -6.46 11.67
N LEU A 145 -6.89 -5.97 11.23
CA LEU A 145 -5.62 -6.15 11.95
C LEU A 145 -5.60 -5.35 13.27
N PRO A 146 -5.78 -4.02 13.28
CA PRO A 146 -5.78 -3.27 14.55
C PRO A 146 -6.88 -3.73 15.51
N GLU A 147 -8.08 -4.06 15.02
CA GLU A 147 -9.16 -4.57 15.85
C GLU A 147 -8.82 -5.93 16.48
N THR A 148 -8.21 -6.83 15.72
CA THR A 148 -7.80 -8.15 16.24
C THR A 148 -6.73 -8.01 17.33
N LEU A 149 -5.73 -7.14 17.10
CA LEU A 149 -4.68 -6.90 18.09
C LEU A 149 -5.22 -6.25 19.37
N ALA A 150 -6.20 -5.34 19.24
CA ALA A 150 -6.89 -4.75 20.38
C ALA A 150 -7.71 -5.80 21.19
N LYS A 151 -8.43 -6.70 20.50
CA LYS A 151 -9.17 -7.80 21.15
C LYS A 151 -8.24 -8.74 21.92
N LEU A 152 -7.02 -8.95 21.41
CA LEU A 152 -5.99 -9.76 22.08
C LEU A 152 -5.30 -9.03 23.24
N LYS A 153 -5.65 -7.77 23.50
CA LYS A 153 -5.09 -6.93 24.58
C LYS A 153 -3.55 -6.82 24.53
N LEU A 154 -2.98 -6.83 23.34
CA LEU A 154 -1.55 -6.61 23.13
C LEU A 154 -1.22 -5.12 23.28
N ALA A 155 -0.01 -4.82 23.71
CA ALA A 155 0.49 -3.44 23.79
C ALA A 155 0.86 -2.93 22.39
N VAL A 156 -0.10 -2.36 21.66
CA VAL A 156 0.03 -1.93 20.27
C VAL A 156 -0.43 -0.49 20.12
N ASP A 157 0.44 0.37 19.64
CA ASP A 157 0.11 1.74 19.25
C ASP A 157 0.10 1.81 17.70
N PRO A 158 -1.07 2.01 17.06
CA PRO A 158 -1.15 2.19 15.62
C PRO A 158 -0.65 3.58 15.21
N VAL A 159 0.04 3.66 14.09
CA VAL A 159 0.52 4.91 13.50
C VAL A 159 0.35 4.88 11.98
N ILE A 160 -0.23 5.95 11.43
CA ILE A 160 -0.32 6.13 9.98
C ILE A 160 1.00 6.72 9.47
N LEU A 161 1.70 5.98 8.65
CA LEU A 161 3.00 6.38 8.09
C LEU A 161 2.95 6.65 6.59
N ALA A 162 1.91 6.16 5.92
CA ALA A 162 1.70 6.38 4.49
C ALA A 162 0.21 6.58 4.21
N ARG A 163 -0.10 7.20 3.07
CA ARG A 163 -1.49 7.30 2.59
C ARG A 163 -1.57 7.19 1.08
N THR A 164 -2.69 6.68 0.63
CA THR A 164 -3.06 6.68 -0.78
C THR A 164 -3.67 8.04 -1.12
N VAL A 165 -3.11 8.70 -2.13
CA VAL A 165 -3.60 9.97 -2.66
C VAL A 165 -3.87 9.86 -4.15
N ALA A 166 -4.77 10.70 -4.66
CA ALA A 166 -4.98 10.81 -6.10
C ALA A 166 -3.69 11.22 -6.80
N SER A 167 -3.45 10.65 -7.98
CA SER A 167 -2.39 11.10 -8.87
C SER A 167 -2.81 12.34 -9.66
N GLU A 168 -1.84 13.02 -10.23
CA GLU A 168 -2.09 14.08 -11.21
C GLU A 168 -2.55 13.47 -12.53
N LEU A 169 -3.76 13.81 -12.97
CA LEU A 169 -4.43 13.28 -14.16
C LEU A 169 -4.79 14.39 -15.17
N GLU A 170 -4.15 15.56 -15.07
CA GLU A 170 -4.38 16.72 -15.93
C GLU A 170 -4.06 16.44 -17.40
N ASP A 171 -3.16 15.51 -17.65
CA ASP A 171 -2.74 15.05 -18.98
C ASP A 171 -3.66 13.96 -19.56
N VAL A 172 -4.65 13.49 -18.80
CA VAL A 172 -5.56 12.41 -19.23
C VAL A 172 -6.81 13.01 -19.87
N GLN A 173 -7.03 12.68 -21.14
CA GLN A 173 -8.27 13.00 -21.87
C GLN A 173 -9.10 11.72 -21.99
N LEU A 174 -10.14 11.58 -21.17
CA LEU A 174 -10.96 10.34 -21.15
C LEU A 174 -11.61 10.04 -22.50
N ALA A 175 -11.93 11.05 -23.29
CA ALA A 175 -12.53 10.88 -24.62
C ALA A 175 -11.65 10.09 -25.61
N ASP A 176 -10.33 10.01 -25.35
CA ASP A 176 -9.40 9.25 -26.18
C ASP A 176 -9.51 7.74 -25.96
N TYR A 177 -10.19 7.31 -24.88
CA TYR A 177 -10.24 5.92 -24.46
C TYR A 177 -11.64 5.33 -24.63
N GLY A 178 -11.71 4.11 -25.13
CA GLY A 178 -12.96 3.35 -25.22
C GLY A 178 -13.25 2.52 -23.96
N LEU A 179 -12.24 2.28 -23.12
CA LEU A 179 -12.36 1.49 -21.90
C LEU A 179 -11.34 1.96 -20.84
N LEU A 180 -11.79 1.99 -19.58
CA LEU A 180 -10.96 2.19 -18.40
C LEU A 180 -10.87 0.88 -17.62
N ALA A 181 -9.69 0.48 -17.18
CA ALA A 181 -9.46 -0.68 -16.34
C ALA A 181 -9.03 -0.22 -14.93
N LEU A 182 -9.91 -0.38 -13.94
CA LEU A 182 -9.72 0.09 -12.56
C LEU A 182 -9.48 -1.07 -11.60
N TYR A 183 -8.55 -0.92 -10.66
CA TYR A 183 -8.07 -2.00 -9.79
C TYR A 183 -8.37 -1.80 -8.30
N SER A 184 -8.83 -0.62 -7.91
CA SER A 184 -9.12 -0.34 -6.50
C SER A 184 -10.31 0.60 -6.33
N PRO A 185 -10.99 0.55 -5.15
CA PRO A 185 -12.01 1.56 -4.81
C PRO A 185 -11.48 3.00 -4.87
N SER A 186 -10.19 3.18 -4.54
CA SER A 186 -9.55 4.50 -4.62
C SER A 186 -9.38 5.00 -6.05
N ASP A 187 -9.18 4.10 -7.04
CA ASP A 187 -9.15 4.48 -8.46
C ASP A 187 -10.53 4.99 -8.90
N VAL A 188 -11.61 4.29 -8.49
CA VAL A 188 -12.98 4.70 -8.78
C VAL A 188 -13.27 6.07 -8.19
N LYS A 189 -12.92 6.27 -6.90
CA LYS A 189 -13.08 7.55 -6.24
C LYS A 189 -12.31 8.66 -6.98
N THR A 190 -11.06 8.43 -7.34
CA THR A 190 -10.23 9.41 -8.08
C THR A 190 -10.84 9.74 -9.44
N LEU A 191 -11.37 8.73 -10.16
CA LEU A 191 -12.06 8.93 -11.43
C LEU A 191 -13.24 9.87 -11.26
N VAL A 192 -14.12 9.58 -10.31
CA VAL A 192 -15.34 10.35 -10.06
C VAL A 192 -15.01 11.76 -9.55
N ASP A 193 -14.10 11.89 -8.60
CA ASP A 193 -13.70 13.19 -8.05
C ASP A 193 -13.10 14.12 -9.12
N LYS A 194 -12.36 13.56 -10.10
CA LYS A 194 -11.66 14.35 -11.11
C LYS A 194 -12.48 14.61 -12.37
N PHE A 195 -13.24 13.63 -12.84
CA PHE A 195 -13.92 13.66 -14.14
C PHE A 195 -15.44 13.64 -14.06
N GLY A 196 -16.01 13.44 -12.85
CA GLY A 196 -17.45 13.24 -12.68
C GLY A 196 -17.91 11.85 -13.11
N THR A 197 -19.20 11.71 -13.25
CA THR A 197 -19.85 10.44 -13.64
C THR A 197 -20.46 10.48 -15.04
N GLU A 198 -20.46 11.65 -15.69
CA GLU A 198 -21.08 11.83 -17.02
C GLU A 198 -20.05 11.56 -18.12
N ASN A 199 -20.50 10.99 -19.21
CA ASN A 199 -19.71 10.74 -20.42
C ASN A 199 -18.43 9.91 -20.20
N LEU A 200 -18.42 9.06 -19.19
CA LEU A 200 -17.31 8.14 -18.96
C LEU A 200 -17.23 7.07 -20.06
N PRO A 201 -16.03 6.64 -20.46
CA PRO A 201 -15.85 5.43 -21.25
C PRO A 201 -16.40 4.21 -20.54
N ALA A 202 -16.50 3.07 -21.23
CA ALA A 202 -16.79 1.81 -20.57
C ALA A 202 -15.77 1.54 -19.45
N VAL A 203 -16.21 0.99 -18.31
CA VAL A 203 -15.35 0.73 -17.17
C VAL A 203 -15.30 -0.77 -16.88
N ALA A 204 -14.11 -1.33 -16.84
CA ALA A 204 -13.83 -2.67 -16.32
C ALA A 204 -13.20 -2.55 -14.94
N VAL A 205 -13.72 -3.28 -13.96
CA VAL A 205 -13.22 -3.25 -12.58
C VAL A 205 -12.70 -4.61 -12.16
N PHE A 206 -11.65 -4.62 -11.36
CA PHE A 206 -11.03 -5.82 -10.83
C PHE A 206 -11.18 -5.88 -9.31
N GLY A 207 -11.78 -7.00 -8.84
CA GLY A 207 -12.05 -7.24 -7.43
C GLY A 207 -13.42 -6.71 -6.96
N GLU A 208 -14.00 -7.44 -6.00
CA GLU A 208 -15.34 -7.17 -5.47
C GLU A 208 -15.47 -5.79 -4.80
N GLY A 209 -14.42 -5.37 -4.07
CA GLY A 209 -14.38 -4.03 -3.44
C GLY A 209 -14.42 -2.90 -4.46
N THR A 210 -13.75 -3.07 -5.60
CA THR A 210 -13.75 -2.08 -6.69
C THR A 210 -15.11 -2.05 -7.38
N LEU A 211 -15.73 -3.24 -7.58
CA LEU A 211 -17.07 -3.33 -8.17
C LEU A 211 -18.15 -2.64 -7.32
N ARG A 212 -18.02 -2.74 -6.00
CA ARG A 212 -18.98 -2.07 -5.09
C ARG A 212 -18.81 -0.55 -5.06
N ALA A 213 -17.64 -0.06 -5.42
CA ALA A 213 -17.35 1.38 -5.45
C ALA A 213 -17.68 2.02 -6.81
N ALA A 214 -17.75 1.23 -7.88
CA ALA A 214 -18.12 1.65 -9.23
C ALA A 214 -19.64 1.71 -9.43
#